data_165390068d94fb82c340d4b1dd1b2c46
#
_entry.id   165390068d94fb82c340d4b1dd1b2c46
#
_cell.length_a   1.000
_cell.length_b   1.000
_cell.length_c   1.000
_cell.angle_alpha   90.00
_cell.angle_beta   90.00
_cell.angle_gamma   90.00
#
_symmetry.space_group_name_H-M   'P 1'
#
loop_
_entity.id
_entity.type
_entity.pdbx_description
1 polymer ?
#
loop_
_entity_poly.entity_id
_entity_poly.type
_entity_poly.pdbx_seq_one_letter_code
_entity_poly.pdbx_strand_id
1 'polypeptide(L)'
;MCTAFPSVPSAEDEVLAELRRRRVREAVAALPGRCPQLVAALAEDPPPTYRELSRLLGMPRGSIGPTRARCLACLRVLLHAERYA
;
A
#
# COMPACT_ATOMS: atom_id res chain seq x y z
N MET A 1 -3.29 -29.68 -18.42
CA MET A 1 -3.02 -29.40 -18.34
C MET A 1 -2.63 -28.41 -18.51
N CYS A 2 -2.55 -28.04 -18.39
CA CYS A 2 -2.40 -27.20 -18.56
C CYS A 2 -1.57 -26.54 -18.61
N THR A 3 -1.15 -26.44 -18.72
CA THR A 3 -0.37 -26.00 -18.59
C THR A 3 0.35 -25.38 -19.25
N ALA A 4 0.53 -25.56 -19.54
CA ALA A 4 1.31 -25.23 -20.19
C ALA A 4 1.27 -24.28 -21.05
N PHE A 5 0.83 -23.57 -21.01
CA PHE A 5 0.76 -22.69 -21.86
C PHE A 5 1.62 -21.64 -21.62
N PRO A 6 2.72 -21.61 -22.15
CA PRO A 6 3.70 -20.64 -21.92
C PRO A 6 3.21 -19.28 -22.29
N SER A 7 2.32 -19.25 -23.13
CA SER A 7 1.86 -17.96 -23.54
C SER A 7 1.05 -17.28 -22.49
N VAL A 8 0.79 -18.00 -21.43
CA VAL A 8 -0.05 -17.46 -20.46
C VAL A 8 0.66 -16.90 -19.26
N PRO A 9 1.97 -16.78 -19.24
CA PRO A 9 2.62 -16.14 -18.11
C PRO A 9 2.06 -14.76 -17.82
N SER A 10 1.71 -14.03 -18.84
CA SER A 10 1.18 -12.69 -18.61
C SER A 10 -0.14 -12.73 -17.87
N ALA A 11 -1.00 -13.69 -18.16
CA ALA A 11 -2.27 -13.81 -17.46
C ALA A 11 -2.05 -14.20 -16.00
N GLU A 12 -1.14 -15.13 -15.75
CA GLU A 12 -0.80 -15.50 -14.39
C GLU A 12 -0.22 -14.33 -13.64
N ASP A 13 0.68 -13.59 -14.30
CA ASP A 13 1.29 -12.43 -13.67
C ASP A 13 0.24 -11.40 -13.30
N GLU A 14 -0.76 -11.20 -14.15
CA GLU A 14 -1.83 -10.27 -13.86
C GLU A 14 -2.65 -10.71 -12.66
N VAL A 15 -2.94 -11.98 -12.57
CA VAL A 15 -3.70 -12.51 -11.44
C VAL A 15 -2.91 -12.36 -10.15
N LEU A 16 -1.64 -12.73 -10.17
CA LEU A 16 -0.80 -12.61 -8.99
C LEU A 16 -0.62 -11.16 -8.57
N ALA A 17 -0.46 -10.26 -9.56
CA ALA A 17 -0.32 -8.85 -9.26
C ALA A 17 -1.60 -8.31 -8.63
N GLU A 18 -2.75 -8.75 -9.11
CA GLU A 18 -4.01 -8.30 -8.53
C GLU A 18 -4.19 -8.82 -7.11
N LEU A 19 -3.81 -10.07 -6.85
CA LEU A 19 -3.88 -10.61 -5.51
C LEU A 19 -2.98 -9.87 -4.55
N ARG A 20 -1.78 -9.50 -5.01
CA ARG A 20 -0.87 -8.71 -4.19
C ARG A 20 -1.44 -7.33 -3.91
N ARG A 21 -2.01 -6.69 -4.92
CA ARG A 21 -2.61 -5.37 -4.73
C ARG A 21 -3.76 -5.43 -3.73
N ARG A 22 -4.59 -6.49 -3.85
CA ARG A 22 -5.70 -6.67 -2.92
C ARG A 22 -5.20 -6.84 -1.49
N ARG A 23 -4.17 -7.66 -1.31
CA ARG A 23 -3.59 -7.89 0.01
C ARG A 23 -3.04 -6.59 0.60
N VAL A 24 -2.35 -5.81 -0.21
CA VAL A 24 -1.82 -4.53 0.24
C VAL A 24 -2.95 -3.59 0.62
N ARG A 25 -4.00 -3.52 -0.20
CA ARG A 25 -5.13 -2.64 0.12
C ARG A 25 -5.79 -3.05 1.44
N GLU A 26 -5.94 -4.35 1.66
CA GLU A 26 -6.53 -4.83 2.91
C GLU A 26 -5.64 -4.48 4.10
N ALA A 27 -4.34 -4.64 3.94
CA ALA A 27 -3.40 -4.30 5.01
C ALA A 27 -3.42 -2.80 5.29
N VAL A 28 -3.47 -1.98 4.24
CA VAL A 28 -3.55 -0.53 4.41
C VAL A 28 -4.83 -0.16 5.16
N ALA A 29 -5.95 -0.78 4.80
CA ALA A 29 -7.21 -0.48 5.45
C ALA A 29 -7.20 -0.86 6.93
N ALA A 30 -6.35 -1.81 7.31
CA ALA A 30 -6.24 -2.25 8.69
C ALA A 30 -5.30 -1.38 9.53
N LEU A 31 -4.61 -0.42 8.91
CA LEU A 31 -3.71 0.45 9.65
C LEU A 31 -4.49 1.40 10.56
N PRO A 32 -3.88 1.76 11.71
CA PRO A 32 -4.58 2.64 12.65
C PRO A 32 -4.47 4.10 12.25
N GLY A 33 -5.36 4.91 12.82
CA GLY A 33 -5.30 6.36 12.72
C GLY A 33 -5.43 6.84 11.30
N ARG A 34 -4.55 7.73 10.92
CA ARG A 34 -4.59 8.34 9.59
C ARG A 34 -3.74 7.60 8.57
N CYS A 35 -3.15 6.49 8.98
CA CYS A 35 -2.28 5.74 8.08
C CYS A 35 -2.96 5.28 6.80
N PRO A 36 -4.21 4.77 6.83
CA PRO A 36 -4.83 4.37 5.57
C PRO A 36 -4.91 5.50 4.57
N GLN A 37 -5.31 6.69 5.02
CA GLN A 37 -5.43 7.84 4.16
C GLN A 37 -4.08 8.30 3.64
N LEU A 38 -3.09 8.35 4.52
CA LEU A 38 -1.76 8.79 4.15
C LEU A 38 -1.11 7.85 3.15
N VAL A 39 -1.15 6.54 3.42
CA VAL A 39 -0.52 5.57 2.52
C VAL A 39 -1.23 5.55 1.18
N ALA A 40 -2.55 5.62 1.17
CA ALA A 40 -3.30 5.66 -0.08
C ALA A 40 -2.91 6.88 -0.92
N ALA A 41 -2.76 8.04 -0.27
CA ALA A 41 -2.38 9.25 -0.99
C ALA A 41 -0.96 9.14 -1.54
N LEU A 42 -0.05 8.54 -0.78
CA LEU A 42 1.32 8.36 -1.25
C LEU A 42 1.43 7.44 -2.45
N ALA A 43 0.42 6.60 -2.67
CA ALA A 43 0.42 5.68 -3.80
C ALA A 43 -0.13 6.30 -5.08
N GLU A 44 -0.59 7.53 -5.02
CA GLU A 44 -1.09 8.20 -6.23
C GLU A 44 0.06 8.56 -7.16
N ASP A 45 -0.24 8.71 -8.42
CA ASP A 45 0.77 9.02 -9.42
C ASP A 45 0.30 10.23 -10.23
N PRO A 46 0.94 11.40 -10.07
CA PRO A 46 2.10 11.61 -9.19
C PRO A 46 1.66 11.72 -7.72
N PRO A 47 2.56 11.40 -6.79
CA PRO A 47 2.19 11.51 -5.38
C PRO A 47 2.08 12.97 -4.98
N PRO A 48 1.21 13.27 -4.02
CA PRO A 48 1.08 14.66 -3.56
C PRO A 48 2.30 15.11 -2.77
N THR A 49 2.51 16.41 -2.75
CA THR A 49 3.58 16.97 -1.94
C THR A 49 3.17 16.93 -0.47
N TYR A 50 4.14 17.13 0.41
CA TYR A 50 3.84 17.19 1.84
C TYR A 50 2.92 18.36 2.17
N ARG A 51 3.02 19.44 1.41
CA ARG A 51 2.09 20.57 1.59
C ARG A 51 0.66 20.15 1.27
N GLU A 52 0.49 19.43 0.18
CA GLU A 52 -0.83 18.93 -0.20
C GLU A 52 -1.35 17.91 0.80
N LEU A 53 -0.47 17.01 1.27
CA LEU A 53 -0.85 16.03 2.27
C LEU A 53 -1.27 16.71 3.57
N SER A 54 -0.56 17.77 3.95
CA SER A 54 -0.90 18.52 5.15
C SER A 54 -2.33 19.05 5.05
N ARG A 55 -2.70 19.58 3.90
CA ARG A 55 -4.06 20.08 3.70
C ARG A 55 -5.09 18.96 3.69
N LEU A 56 -4.80 17.89 2.96
CA LEU A 56 -5.74 16.79 2.81
C LEU A 56 -6.01 16.10 4.15
N LEU A 57 -4.99 15.92 4.95
CA LEU A 57 -5.10 15.15 6.18
C LEU A 57 -5.28 16.01 7.41
N GLY A 58 -5.17 17.34 7.26
CA GLY A 58 -5.27 18.22 8.41
C GLY A 58 -4.16 18.04 9.41
N MET A 59 -2.95 17.73 8.93
CA MET A 59 -1.79 17.49 9.76
C MET A 59 -0.72 18.54 9.52
N PRO A 60 0.06 18.91 10.54
CA PRO A 60 1.20 19.78 10.31
C PRO A 60 2.20 19.13 9.37
N ARG A 61 2.83 19.94 8.51
CA ARG A 61 3.78 19.43 7.54
C ARG A 61 4.91 18.66 8.22
N GLY A 62 5.37 19.15 9.36
CA GLY A 62 6.46 18.51 10.07
C GLY A 62 6.10 17.14 10.62
N SER A 63 4.81 16.84 10.72
CA SER A 63 4.35 15.54 11.20
C SER A 63 4.23 14.50 10.10
N ILE A 64 4.20 14.93 8.84
CA ILE A 64 3.98 14.00 7.72
C ILE A 64 5.09 12.96 7.64
N GLY A 65 6.35 13.39 7.68
CA GLY A 65 7.48 12.47 7.56
C GLY A 65 7.51 11.41 8.65
N PRO A 66 7.50 11.80 9.93
CA PRO A 66 7.48 10.82 11.00
C PRO A 66 6.26 9.91 10.97
N THR A 67 5.10 10.46 10.65
CA THR A 67 3.88 9.65 10.57
C THR A 67 3.99 8.66 9.41
N ARG A 68 4.49 9.11 8.26
CA ARG A 68 4.71 8.23 7.12
C ARG A 68 5.62 7.06 7.50
N ALA A 69 6.71 7.35 8.19
CA ALA A 69 7.65 6.31 8.59
C ALA A 69 6.99 5.27 9.49
N ARG A 70 6.19 5.73 10.46
CA ARG A 70 5.49 4.80 11.35
C ARG A 70 4.44 3.99 10.59
N CYS A 71 3.71 4.63 9.69
CA CYS A 71 2.68 3.95 8.92
C CYS A 71 3.28 2.87 8.03
N LEU A 72 4.39 3.19 7.37
CA LEU A 72 5.02 2.21 6.50
C LEU A 72 5.64 1.07 7.29
N ALA A 73 6.19 1.36 8.47
CA ALA A 73 6.71 0.31 9.33
C ALA A 73 5.60 -0.63 9.78
N CYS A 74 4.46 -0.07 10.16
CA CYS A 74 3.32 -0.86 10.58
C CYS A 74 2.77 -1.70 9.43
N LEU A 75 2.69 -1.11 8.24
CA LEU A 75 2.25 -1.83 7.06
C LEU A 75 3.17 -3.00 6.75
N ARG A 76 4.46 -2.79 6.88
CA ARG A 76 5.42 -3.85 6.66
C ARG A 76 5.20 -5.01 7.61
N VAL A 77 4.92 -4.71 8.87
CA VAL A 77 4.64 -5.74 9.86
C VAL A 77 3.39 -6.53 9.48
N LEU A 78 2.33 -5.83 9.07
CA LEU A 78 1.09 -6.51 8.69
C LEU A 78 1.28 -7.41 7.49
N LEU A 79 1.99 -6.93 6.48
CA LEU A 79 2.23 -7.73 5.28
C LEU A 79 3.11 -8.93 5.58
N HIS A 80 4.07 -8.75 6.48
CA HIS A 80 4.96 -9.82 6.86
C HIS A 80 4.23 -10.89 7.67
N ALA A 81 3.35 -10.46 8.56
CA ALA A 81 2.57 -11.40 9.35
C ALA A 81 1.67 -12.26 8.48
N GLU A 82 1.03 -11.66 7.49
CA GLU A 82 0.19 -12.40 6.57
C GLU A 82 0.98 -13.44 5.79
N ARG A 83 2.21 -13.11 5.49
CA ARG A 83 3.05 -13.97 4.70
C ARG A 83 3.33 -15.29 5.41
N TYR A 84 3.36 -15.27 6.73
CA TYR A 84 3.68 -16.43 7.52
C TYR A 84 2.45 -17.03 8.23
N ALA A 85 1.30 -16.44 8.03
CA ALA A 85 0.06 -16.97 8.63
C ALA A 85 -0.56 -18.12 7.80
#